data_d1e784d59b9b1163793a4971e47e4822
#
_entry.id   d1e784d59b9b1163793a4971e47e4822
#
_cell.length_a   1.000
_cell.length_b   1.000
_cell.length_c   1.000
_cell.angle_alpha   90.00
_cell.angle_beta   90.00
_cell.angle_gamma   90.00
#
_symmetry.space_group_name_H-M   'P 1'
#
loop_
_entity.id
_entity.type
_entity.pdbx_description
1 polymer ?
#
loop_
_entity_poly.entity_id
_entity_poly.type
_entity_poly.pdbx_seq_one_letter_code
_entity_poly.pdbx_strand_id
1 'polypeptide(L)'
;MSDEIYYEDEPEPTLINKIFNYVFIVVFLSLLIAGPRLLIDLIETDQTSKGLYEGLLRGVIVVLYIFLIGKTKDAQELFEFHGAEHMTIAAFENNRDLNLDHIKTFPKEHIRCGTAFIFLIVFVSLLTLPFIPTLSIFMTLVTRIVHVFVVAMLSYEILKLNFQYSGSLFSRFFSTPGIWMQKMTTKPPSDDQIEVARVAMANCIKHSENTDELDNFLENTKEVTHG
;
A
#
# COMPACT_ATOMS: atom_id res chain seq x y z
N MET A 1 23.25 17.99 -24.10
CA MET A 1 23.92 16.68 -24.29
C MET A 1 23.08 15.74 -23.44
N SER A 2 22.15 15.02 -24.05
CA SER A 2 21.24 14.12 -23.35
C SER A 2 22.06 12.87 -22.97
N ASP A 3 22.37 12.74 -21.68
CA ASP A 3 22.87 11.47 -21.15
C ASP A 3 21.72 10.46 -21.27
N GLU A 4 21.76 9.66 -22.32
CA GLU A 4 20.93 8.47 -22.43
C GLU A 4 21.33 7.54 -21.26
N ILE A 5 20.44 7.42 -20.28
CA ILE A 5 20.57 6.44 -19.21
C ILE A 5 20.42 5.09 -19.89
N TYR A 6 21.54 4.44 -20.18
CA TYR A 6 21.59 3.05 -20.59
C TYR A 6 21.13 2.21 -19.42
N TYR A 7 19.88 1.74 -19.46
CA TYR A 7 19.48 0.61 -18.65
C TYR A 7 20.22 -0.59 -19.21
N GLU A 8 21.18 -1.14 -18.48
CA GLU A 8 21.65 -2.50 -18.75
C GLU A 8 20.44 -3.41 -18.61
N ASP A 9 19.98 -3.99 -19.71
CA ASP A 9 18.90 -4.97 -19.70
C ASP A 9 19.35 -6.14 -18.82
N GLU A 10 18.76 -6.27 -17.65
CA GLU A 10 18.98 -7.46 -16.82
C GLU A 10 18.62 -8.70 -17.64
N PRO A 11 19.47 -9.74 -17.63
CA PRO A 11 19.22 -10.93 -18.42
C PRO A 11 17.87 -11.54 -18.05
N GLU A 12 17.02 -11.78 -19.05
CA GLU A 12 15.69 -12.37 -18.83
C GLU A 12 15.80 -13.66 -17.99
N PRO A 13 15.00 -13.77 -16.91
CA PRO A 13 15.07 -14.93 -16.05
C PRO A 13 14.73 -16.20 -16.84
N THR A 14 15.52 -17.24 -16.64
CA THR A 14 15.31 -18.53 -17.29
C THR A 14 13.92 -19.09 -16.98
N LEU A 15 13.40 -19.97 -17.85
CA LEU A 15 12.10 -20.60 -17.64
C LEU A 15 12.02 -21.30 -16.27
N ILE A 16 13.12 -21.91 -15.83
CA ILE A 16 13.22 -22.58 -14.52
C ILE A 16 13.05 -21.55 -13.38
N ASN A 17 13.70 -20.39 -13.49
CA ASN A 17 13.55 -19.32 -12.49
C ASN A 17 12.13 -18.76 -12.48
N LYS A 18 11.50 -18.60 -13.64
CA LYS A 18 10.10 -18.17 -13.73
C LYS A 18 9.17 -19.18 -13.01
N ILE A 19 9.31 -20.48 -13.30
CA ILE A 19 8.52 -21.54 -12.63
C ILE A 19 8.78 -21.55 -11.12
N PHE A 20 10.05 -21.49 -10.69
CA PHE A 20 10.40 -21.46 -9.28
C PHE A 20 9.75 -20.29 -8.56
N ASN A 21 9.81 -19.10 -9.13
CA ASN A 21 9.19 -17.92 -8.57
C ASN A 21 7.66 -18.07 -8.46
N TYR A 22 6.99 -18.60 -9.48
CA TYR A 22 5.53 -18.85 -9.41
C TYR A 22 5.18 -19.87 -8.34
N VAL A 23 5.92 -21.00 -8.26
CA VAL A 23 5.68 -22.01 -7.22
C VAL A 23 5.93 -21.42 -5.83
N PHE A 24 7.01 -20.66 -5.65
CA PHE A 24 7.32 -19.97 -4.41
C PHE A 24 6.19 -19.02 -3.99
N ILE A 25 5.70 -18.19 -4.92
CA ILE A 25 4.58 -17.25 -4.65
C ILE A 25 3.33 -18.01 -4.24
N VAL A 26 2.96 -19.07 -4.98
CA VAL A 26 1.77 -19.87 -4.67
C VAL A 26 1.87 -20.54 -3.30
N VAL A 27 3.02 -21.15 -2.98
CA VAL A 27 3.27 -21.78 -1.67
C VAL A 27 3.24 -20.73 -0.55
N PHE A 28 3.91 -19.59 -0.75
CA PHE A 28 3.94 -18.50 0.22
C PHE A 28 2.53 -17.95 0.51
N LEU A 29 1.75 -17.65 -0.53
CA LEU A 29 0.38 -17.18 -0.38
C LEU A 29 -0.52 -18.23 0.28
N SER A 30 -0.34 -19.51 -0.07
CA SER A 30 -1.10 -20.60 0.55
C SER A 30 -0.79 -20.73 2.04
N LEU A 31 0.47 -20.59 2.43
CA LEU A 31 0.89 -20.56 3.85
C LEU A 31 0.34 -19.33 4.58
N LEU A 32 0.34 -18.17 3.95
CA LEU A 32 -0.19 -16.94 4.53
C LEU A 32 -1.71 -17.03 4.77
N ILE A 33 -2.44 -17.67 3.85
CA ILE A 33 -3.91 -17.80 3.90
C ILE A 33 -4.34 -18.95 4.81
N ALA A 34 -3.72 -20.12 4.69
CA ALA A 34 -4.11 -21.33 5.40
C ALA A 34 -3.33 -21.59 6.69
N GLY A 35 -2.06 -21.16 6.76
CA GLY A 35 -1.17 -21.42 7.88
C GLY A 35 -1.70 -20.96 9.24
N PRO A 36 -2.18 -19.72 9.39
CA PRO A 36 -2.78 -19.25 10.64
C PRO A 36 -3.95 -20.12 11.10
N ARG A 37 -4.80 -20.55 10.18
CA ARG A 37 -5.93 -21.43 10.49
C ARG A 37 -5.47 -22.78 10.98
N LEU A 38 -4.52 -23.42 10.29
CA LEU A 38 -4.00 -24.74 10.67
C LEU A 38 -3.35 -24.71 12.06
N LEU A 39 -2.62 -23.65 12.39
CA LEU A 39 -2.02 -23.47 13.71
C LEU A 39 -3.07 -23.31 14.81
N ILE A 40 -4.09 -22.51 14.56
CA ILE A 40 -5.17 -22.28 15.54
C ILE A 40 -6.01 -23.53 15.76
N ASP A 41 -6.26 -24.33 14.73
CA ASP A 41 -6.99 -25.59 14.86
C ASP A 41 -6.30 -26.60 15.80
N LEU A 42 -4.99 -26.47 16.02
CA LEU A 42 -4.24 -27.34 16.95
C LEU A 42 -4.42 -26.96 18.43
N ILE A 43 -4.78 -25.70 18.71
CA ILE A 43 -4.74 -25.15 20.09
C ILE A 43 -6.10 -24.70 20.61
N GLU A 44 -7.06 -24.46 19.76
CA GLU A 44 -8.38 -23.91 20.11
C GLU A 44 -9.51 -24.81 19.56
N THR A 45 -10.58 -24.95 20.30
CA THR A 45 -11.74 -25.79 19.92
C THR A 45 -12.99 -24.98 19.61
N ASP A 46 -13.16 -23.82 20.27
CA ASP A 46 -14.33 -22.97 20.03
C ASP A 46 -14.23 -22.23 18.69
N GLN A 47 -15.29 -22.29 17.90
CA GLN A 47 -15.31 -21.73 16.54
C GLN A 47 -15.14 -20.21 16.49
N THR A 48 -15.78 -19.49 17.41
CA THR A 48 -15.70 -18.02 17.45
C THR A 48 -14.30 -17.55 17.86
N SER A 49 -13.75 -18.19 18.90
CA SER A 49 -12.38 -17.94 19.36
C SER A 49 -11.35 -18.26 18.28
N LYS A 50 -11.53 -19.36 17.53
CA LYS A 50 -10.67 -19.70 16.39
C LYS A 50 -10.60 -18.59 15.36
N GLY A 51 -11.75 -18.04 14.95
CA GLY A 51 -11.80 -16.95 13.97
C GLY A 51 -11.09 -15.69 14.45
N LEU A 52 -11.27 -15.34 15.73
CA LEU A 52 -10.61 -14.20 16.34
C LEU A 52 -9.08 -14.37 16.37
N TYR A 53 -8.60 -15.52 16.88
CA TYR A 53 -7.15 -15.80 16.96
C TYR A 53 -6.50 -15.92 15.59
N GLU A 54 -7.19 -16.52 14.62
CA GLU A 54 -6.75 -16.58 13.21
C GLU A 54 -6.54 -15.17 12.65
N GLY A 55 -7.50 -14.27 12.86
CA GLY A 55 -7.41 -12.89 12.40
C GLY A 55 -6.29 -12.11 13.07
N LEU A 56 -6.14 -12.25 14.40
CA LEU A 56 -5.06 -11.62 15.16
C LEU A 56 -3.68 -12.12 14.70
N LEU A 57 -3.51 -13.44 14.59
CA LEU A 57 -2.25 -14.04 14.12
C LEU A 57 -1.88 -13.56 12.72
N ARG A 58 -2.86 -13.48 11.81
CA ARG A 58 -2.66 -12.96 10.46
C ARG A 58 -2.24 -11.50 10.47
N GLY A 59 -2.88 -10.68 11.28
CA GLY A 59 -2.49 -9.27 11.47
C GLY A 59 -1.07 -9.12 11.97
N VAL A 60 -0.68 -9.91 12.98
CA VAL A 60 0.70 -9.91 13.52
C VAL A 60 1.71 -10.33 12.45
N ILE A 61 1.42 -11.39 11.67
CA ILE A 61 2.30 -11.85 10.59
C ILE A 61 2.52 -10.74 9.55
N VAL A 62 1.46 -10.06 9.12
CA VAL A 62 1.55 -8.97 8.14
C VAL A 62 2.38 -7.81 8.67
N VAL A 63 2.13 -7.36 9.90
CA VAL A 63 2.88 -6.25 10.52
C VAL A 63 4.35 -6.63 10.69
N LEU A 64 4.63 -7.85 11.18
CA LEU A 64 6.00 -8.34 11.35
C LEU A 64 6.73 -8.46 10.01
N TYR A 65 6.05 -8.95 8.98
CA TYR A 65 6.60 -9.03 7.62
C TYR A 65 7.01 -7.64 7.10
N ILE A 66 6.11 -6.66 7.17
CA ILE A 66 6.39 -5.28 6.74
C ILE A 66 7.56 -4.70 7.54
N PHE A 67 7.58 -4.92 8.85
CA PHE A 67 8.66 -4.44 9.72
C PHE A 67 10.02 -5.06 9.36
N LEU A 68 10.05 -6.36 9.08
CA LEU A 68 11.29 -7.07 8.74
C LEU A 68 11.80 -6.69 7.35
N ILE A 69 10.93 -6.70 6.34
CA ILE A 69 11.32 -6.35 4.98
C ILE A 69 11.76 -4.88 4.89
N GLY A 70 11.12 -4.00 5.66
CA GLY A 70 11.48 -2.58 5.73
C GLY A 70 12.89 -2.30 6.28
N LYS A 71 13.62 -3.32 6.73
CA LYS A 71 15.04 -3.23 7.11
C LYS A 71 16.00 -3.49 5.95
N THR A 72 15.51 -4.04 4.85
CA THR A 72 16.32 -4.24 3.64
C THR A 72 16.55 -2.92 2.92
N LYS A 73 17.69 -2.78 2.23
CA LYS A 73 18.02 -1.54 1.51
C LYS A 73 17.01 -1.23 0.40
N ASP A 74 16.63 -2.23 -0.38
CA ASP A 74 15.70 -2.10 -1.49
C ASP A 74 14.30 -1.64 -1.01
N ALA A 75 13.80 -2.20 0.10
CA ALA A 75 12.54 -1.75 0.68
C ALA A 75 12.65 -0.35 1.30
N GLN A 76 13.81 0.02 1.83
CA GLN A 76 14.03 1.38 2.35
C GLN A 76 13.97 2.41 1.24
N GLU A 77 14.63 2.14 0.11
CA GLU A 77 14.58 3.00 -1.07
C GLU A 77 13.15 3.11 -1.62
N LEU A 78 12.43 1.97 -1.73
CA LEU A 78 11.02 1.97 -2.12
C LEU A 78 10.17 2.83 -1.17
N PHE A 79 10.43 2.78 0.14
CA PHE A 79 9.69 3.57 1.13
C PHE A 79 10.03 5.06 1.09
N GLU A 80 11.21 5.42 0.62
CA GLU A 80 11.61 6.80 0.34
C GLU A 80 10.86 7.33 -0.89
N PHE A 81 10.82 6.59 -1.99
CA PHE A 81 9.99 6.94 -3.15
C PHE A 81 8.51 7.06 -2.80
N HIS A 82 7.98 6.15 -1.98
CA HIS A 82 6.61 6.21 -1.48
C HIS A 82 6.36 7.49 -0.65
N GLY A 83 7.34 7.90 0.14
CA GLY A 83 7.30 9.19 0.85
C GLY A 83 7.30 10.38 -0.10
N ALA A 84 8.15 10.36 -1.14
CA ALA A 84 8.21 11.40 -2.16
C ALA A 84 6.89 11.56 -2.92
N GLU A 85 6.28 10.45 -3.30
CA GLU A 85 4.95 10.42 -3.93
C GLU A 85 3.91 11.12 -3.06
N HIS A 86 3.80 10.74 -1.78
CA HIS A 86 2.81 11.33 -0.87
C HIS A 86 3.01 12.84 -0.67
N MET A 87 4.25 13.27 -0.49
CA MET A 87 4.58 14.68 -0.30
C MET A 87 4.23 15.49 -1.55
N THR A 88 4.52 14.96 -2.74
CA THR A 88 4.21 15.60 -4.03
C THR A 88 2.70 15.68 -4.27
N ILE A 89 1.95 14.60 -4.01
CA ILE A 89 0.50 14.58 -4.11
C ILE A 89 -0.12 15.58 -3.13
N ALA A 90 0.36 15.61 -1.89
CA ALA A 90 -0.15 16.53 -0.88
C ALA A 90 0.10 18.00 -1.25
N ALA A 91 1.26 18.33 -1.83
CA ALA A 91 1.55 19.66 -2.34
C ALA A 91 0.59 20.03 -3.48
N PHE A 92 0.38 19.16 -4.44
CA PHE A 92 -0.55 19.35 -5.55
C PHE A 92 -1.99 19.55 -5.07
N GLU A 93 -2.51 18.71 -4.19
CA GLU A 93 -3.87 18.82 -3.64
C GLU A 93 -4.10 20.10 -2.84
N ASN A 94 -3.05 20.69 -2.29
CA ASN A 94 -3.12 21.98 -1.59
C ASN A 94 -2.82 23.18 -2.48
N ASN A 95 -2.81 23.01 -3.81
CA ASN A 95 -2.52 24.07 -4.79
C ASN A 95 -1.22 24.83 -4.47
N ARG A 96 -0.18 24.10 -4.05
CA ARG A 96 1.16 24.67 -3.82
C ARG A 96 2.04 24.42 -5.03
N ASP A 97 2.96 25.36 -5.25
CA ASP A 97 4.00 25.19 -6.26
C ASP A 97 4.75 23.88 -5.99
N LEU A 98 4.95 23.09 -7.04
CA LEU A 98 5.64 21.81 -6.94
C LEU A 98 7.16 21.99 -7.05
N ASN A 99 7.71 23.00 -6.35
CA ASN A 99 9.14 23.11 -6.13
C ASN A 99 9.56 22.25 -4.92
N LEU A 100 10.84 21.88 -4.86
CA LEU A 100 11.37 21.00 -3.83
C LEU A 100 11.10 21.52 -2.40
N ASP A 101 11.29 22.83 -2.20
CA ASP A 101 11.16 23.43 -0.87
C ASP A 101 9.73 23.37 -0.36
N HIS A 102 8.75 23.60 -1.22
CA HIS A 102 7.33 23.47 -0.86
C HIS A 102 6.93 22.01 -0.65
N ILE A 103 7.35 21.08 -1.52
CA ILE A 103 7.04 19.64 -1.37
C ILE A 103 7.57 19.14 -0.03
N LYS A 104 8.78 19.52 0.38
CA LYS A 104 9.39 19.15 1.66
C LYS A 104 8.63 19.63 2.89
N THR A 105 7.73 20.60 2.76
CA THR A 105 6.89 21.05 3.90
C THR A 105 5.75 20.09 4.23
N PHE A 106 5.41 19.18 3.32
CA PHE A 106 4.30 18.25 3.51
C PHE A 106 4.74 16.96 4.20
N PRO A 107 3.85 16.32 4.96
CA PRO A 107 4.14 15.03 5.58
C PRO A 107 4.23 13.92 4.53
N LYS A 108 5.05 12.92 4.81
CA LYS A 108 5.20 11.73 3.97
C LYS A 108 4.05 10.72 4.16
N GLU A 109 3.17 10.93 5.13
CA GLU A 109 1.96 10.16 5.33
C GLU A 109 0.77 10.84 4.64
N HIS A 110 -0.06 10.05 3.95
CA HIS A 110 -1.22 10.56 3.22
C HIS A 110 -2.46 9.70 3.43
N ILE A 111 -3.63 10.32 3.66
CA ILE A 111 -4.88 9.59 3.96
C ILE A 111 -5.39 8.72 2.79
N ARG A 112 -4.91 8.96 1.57
CA ARG A 112 -5.29 8.27 0.33
C ARG A 112 -4.34 7.14 -0.06
N CYS A 113 -3.55 6.65 0.84
CA CYS A 113 -2.56 5.62 0.55
C CYS A 113 -3.17 4.23 0.48
N GLY A 114 -2.72 3.45 -0.51
CA GLY A 114 -3.09 2.03 -0.64
C GLY A 114 -2.66 1.15 0.53
N THR A 115 -1.66 1.56 1.34
CA THR A 115 -1.29 0.81 2.55
C THR A 115 -2.36 0.89 3.64
N ALA A 116 -3.16 1.95 3.69
CA ALA A 116 -4.34 2.02 4.54
C ALA A 116 -5.40 0.97 4.14
N PHE A 117 -5.49 0.63 2.86
CA PHE A 117 -6.36 -0.43 2.37
C PHE A 117 -5.94 -1.81 2.90
N ILE A 118 -4.64 -2.12 2.94
CA ILE A 118 -4.14 -3.38 3.54
C ILE A 118 -4.55 -3.48 5.01
N PHE A 119 -4.41 -2.38 5.77
CA PHE A 119 -4.86 -2.34 7.16
C PHE A 119 -6.37 -2.62 7.27
N LEU A 120 -7.19 -1.98 6.43
CA LEU A 120 -8.64 -2.20 6.42
C LEU A 120 -9.00 -3.65 6.11
N ILE A 121 -8.33 -4.30 5.16
CA ILE A 121 -8.51 -5.72 4.87
C ILE A 121 -8.25 -6.56 6.11
N VAL A 122 -7.15 -6.34 6.82
CA VAL A 122 -6.82 -7.07 8.06
C VAL A 122 -7.87 -6.80 9.14
N PHE A 123 -8.26 -5.54 9.33
CA PHE A 123 -9.24 -5.13 10.33
C PHE A 123 -10.63 -5.71 10.06
N VAL A 124 -11.15 -5.58 8.85
CA VAL A 124 -12.44 -6.14 8.46
C VAL A 124 -12.41 -7.67 8.52
N SER A 125 -11.30 -8.28 8.12
CA SER A 125 -11.12 -9.74 8.24
C SER A 125 -11.18 -10.20 9.70
N LEU A 126 -10.53 -9.47 10.62
CA LEU A 126 -10.59 -9.77 12.06
C LEU A 126 -12.01 -9.74 12.59
N LEU A 127 -12.83 -8.78 12.16
CA LEU A 127 -14.22 -8.65 12.59
C LEU A 127 -15.15 -9.73 11.99
N THR A 128 -14.86 -10.21 10.79
CA THR A 128 -15.76 -11.09 10.04
C THR A 128 -15.40 -12.58 10.13
N LEU A 129 -14.13 -12.92 10.35
CA LEU A 129 -13.67 -14.30 10.48
C LEU A 129 -14.36 -15.13 11.56
N PRO A 130 -14.72 -14.59 12.74
CA PRO A 130 -15.42 -15.34 13.78
C PRO A 130 -16.80 -15.88 13.33
N PHE A 131 -17.42 -15.24 12.35
CA PHE A 131 -18.75 -15.61 11.86
C PHE A 131 -18.70 -16.62 10.70
N ILE A 132 -17.52 -16.99 10.22
CA ILE A 132 -17.37 -17.93 9.12
C ILE A 132 -17.27 -19.36 9.67
N PRO A 133 -18.25 -20.24 9.37
CA PRO A 133 -18.25 -21.61 9.88
C PRO A 133 -17.08 -22.41 9.31
N THR A 134 -16.56 -23.35 10.10
CA THR A 134 -15.66 -24.40 9.62
C THR A 134 -16.49 -25.51 8.99
N LEU A 135 -16.07 -25.86 7.78
CA LEU A 135 -16.68 -26.93 6.99
C LEU A 135 -15.61 -28.00 6.71
N SER A 136 -15.85 -28.88 5.74
CA SER A 136 -14.79 -29.76 5.25
C SER A 136 -13.58 -28.94 4.77
N ILE A 137 -12.39 -29.53 4.71
CA ILE A 137 -11.14 -28.84 4.27
C ILE A 137 -11.34 -28.11 2.94
N PHE A 138 -11.95 -28.77 1.96
CA PHE A 138 -12.21 -28.18 0.65
C PHE A 138 -13.15 -26.97 0.74
N MET A 139 -14.27 -27.11 1.44
CA MET A 139 -15.24 -26.01 1.60
C MET A 139 -14.66 -24.86 2.44
N THR A 140 -13.82 -25.15 3.42
CA THR A 140 -13.12 -24.11 4.18
C THR A 140 -12.19 -23.31 3.27
N LEU A 141 -11.44 -23.96 2.37
CA LEU A 141 -10.60 -23.26 1.42
C LEU A 141 -11.42 -22.35 0.48
N VAL A 142 -12.51 -22.87 -0.08
CA VAL A 142 -13.40 -22.08 -0.96
C VAL A 142 -13.99 -20.89 -0.22
N THR A 143 -14.51 -21.08 0.99
CA THR A 143 -15.08 -19.99 1.79
C THR A 143 -14.04 -18.93 2.16
N ARG A 144 -12.79 -19.32 2.41
CA ARG A 144 -11.69 -18.36 2.69
C ARG A 144 -11.32 -17.53 1.46
N ILE A 145 -11.30 -18.15 0.28
CA ILE A 145 -11.05 -17.40 -0.96
C ILE A 145 -12.19 -16.39 -1.20
N VAL A 146 -13.44 -16.82 -1.12
CA VAL A 146 -14.61 -15.92 -1.26
C VAL A 146 -14.56 -14.80 -0.21
N HIS A 147 -14.24 -15.14 1.04
CA HIS A 147 -14.12 -14.17 2.12
C HIS A 147 -13.09 -13.07 1.83
N VAL A 148 -11.93 -13.42 1.27
CA VAL A 148 -10.90 -12.41 0.90
C VAL A 148 -11.46 -11.39 -0.08
N PHE A 149 -12.21 -11.82 -1.10
CA PHE A 149 -12.84 -10.89 -2.05
C PHE A 149 -13.90 -10.01 -1.40
N VAL A 150 -14.77 -10.60 -0.55
CA VAL A 150 -15.81 -9.84 0.17
C VAL A 150 -15.17 -8.79 1.08
N VAL A 151 -14.14 -9.17 1.83
CA VAL A 151 -13.41 -8.25 2.73
C VAL A 151 -12.72 -7.15 1.92
N ALA A 152 -12.11 -7.48 0.78
CA ALA A 152 -11.49 -6.47 -0.08
C ALA A 152 -12.52 -5.45 -0.60
N MET A 153 -13.69 -5.90 -1.06
CA MET A 153 -14.77 -5.01 -1.50
C MET A 153 -15.27 -4.11 -0.35
N LEU A 154 -15.53 -4.67 0.82
CA LEU A 154 -15.97 -3.91 2.00
C LEU A 154 -14.90 -2.89 2.43
N SER A 155 -13.64 -3.29 2.45
CA SER A 155 -12.52 -2.41 2.80
C SER A 155 -12.36 -1.26 1.80
N TYR A 156 -12.59 -1.52 0.52
CA TYR A 156 -12.59 -0.48 -0.51
C TYR A 156 -13.72 0.53 -0.31
N GLU A 157 -14.94 0.08 -0.02
CA GLU A 157 -16.05 0.97 0.26
C GLU A 157 -15.80 1.82 1.53
N ILE A 158 -15.25 1.23 2.58
CA ILE A 158 -14.86 1.97 3.80
C ILE A 158 -13.80 3.02 3.46
N LEU A 159 -12.80 2.68 2.66
CA LEU A 159 -11.77 3.60 2.21
C LEU A 159 -12.38 4.77 1.43
N LYS A 160 -13.26 4.51 0.50
CA LYS A 160 -13.98 5.50 -0.31
C LYS A 160 -14.83 6.45 0.56
N LEU A 161 -15.58 5.90 1.52
CA LEU A 161 -16.35 6.68 2.47
C LEU A 161 -15.43 7.53 3.37
N ASN A 162 -14.30 6.99 3.79
CA ASN A 162 -13.30 7.72 4.55
C ASN A 162 -12.80 8.97 3.84
N PHE A 163 -12.67 8.89 2.52
CA PHE A 163 -12.36 10.02 1.66
C PHE A 163 -13.47 11.06 1.62
N GLN A 164 -14.68 10.59 1.32
CA GLN A 164 -15.84 11.45 1.14
C GLN A 164 -16.15 12.25 2.40
N TYR A 165 -15.91 11.68 3.57
CA TYR A 165 -16.14 12.29 4.88
C TYR A 165 -14.84 12.68 5.58
N SER A 166 -13.81 13.11 4.82
CA SER A 166 -12.54 13.56 5.39
C SER A 166 -12.76 14.68 6.41
N GLY A 167 -12.05 14.59 7.55
CA GLY A 167 -12.22 15.51 8.67
C GLY A 167 -13.28 15.12 9.70
N SER A 168 -14.17 14.15 9.41
CA SER A 168 -15.13 13.61 10.38
C SER A 168 -14.48 12.71 11.42
N LEU A 169 -15.19 12.42 12.53
CA LEU A 169 -14.74 11.41 13.51
C LEU A 169 -14.60 10.02 12.88
N PHE A 170 -15.46 9.69 11.94
CA PHE A 170 -15.38 8.47 11.16
C PHE A 170 -14.04 8.38 10.40
N SER A 171 -13.71 9.43 9.66
CA SER A 171 -12.45 9.50 8.92
C SER A 171 -11.25 9.41 9.87
N ARG A 172 -11.25 10.11 10.99
CA ARG A 172 -10.19 10.01 11.99
C ARG A 172 -10.00 8.58 12.50
N PHE A 173 -11.09 7.90 12.83
CA PHE A 173 -11.03 6.53 13.35
C PHE A 173 -10.39 5.55 12.34
N PHE A 174 -10.82 5.61 11.08
CA PHE A 174 -10.31 4.68 10.04
C PHE A 174 -8.97 5.10 9.43
N SER A 175 -8.65 6.40 9.41
CA SER A 175 -7.35 6.88 8.90
C SER A 175 -6.21 6.69 9.88
N THR A 176 -6.44 6.86 11.18
CA THR A 176 -5.36 6.83 12.19
C THR A 176 -4.53 5.56 12.14
N PRO A 177 -5.11 4.35 12.10
CA PRO A 177 -4.30 3.13 12.00
C PRO A 177 -3.58 3.00 10.65
N GLY A 178 -4.21 3.48 9.56
CA GLY A 178 -3.58 3.51 8.24
C GLY A 178 -2.36 4.43 8.22
N ILE A 179 -2.46 5.63 8.78
CA ILE A 179 -1.34 6.57 8.94
C ILE A 179 -0.23 5.96 9.82
N TRP A 180 -0.60 5.24 10.88
CA TRP A 180 0.38 4.56 11.71
C TRP A 180 1.14 3.46 10.95
N MET A 181 0.46 2.69 10.11
CA MET A 181 1.09 1.72 9.19
C MET A 181 2.05 2.42 8.21
N GLN A 182 1.66 3.58 7.67
CA GLN A 182 2.51 4.34 6.75
C GLN A 182 3.82 4.80 7.37
N LYS A 183 3.88 5.08 8.67
CA LYS A 183 5.14 5.37 9.36
C LYS A 183 6.17 4.24 9.23
N MET A 184 5.72 3.03 8.97
CA MET A 184 6.58 1.87 8.71
C MET A 184 6.92 1.70 7.23
N THR A 185 6.05 2.16 6.33
CA THR A 185 6.14 1.96 4.87
C THR A 185 6.46 3.23 4.09
N THR A 186 6.74 4.35 4.77
CA THR A 186 7.24 5.58 4.17
C THR A 186 8.46 6.08 4.91
N LYS A 187 9.43 6.63 4.18
CA LYS A 187 10.64 7.26 4.73
C LYS A 187 10.83 8.65 4.15
N PRO A 188 11.63 9.52 4.82
CA PRO A 188 12.02 10.80 4.26
C PRO A 188 12.80 10.57 2.95
N PRO A 189 12.33 11.11 1.82
CA PRO A 189 12.99 10.95 0.53
C PRO A 189 14.20 11.87 0.37
N SER A 190 15.09 11.53 -0.55
CA SER A 190 16.12 12.43 -1.08
C SER A 190 15.51 13.44 -2.08
N ASP A 191 16.28 14.48 -2.42
CA ASP A 191 15.87 15.48 -3.39
C ASP A 191 15.65 14.88 -4.77
N ASP A 192 16.51 13.95 -5.19
CA ASP A 192 16.38 13.24 -6.46
C ASP A 192 15.09 12.39 -6.53
N GLN A 193 14.72 11.76 -5.43
CA GLN A 193 13.47 10.96 -5.35
C GLN A 193 12.23 11.86 -5.40
N ILE A 194 12.28 13.04 -4.79
CA ILE A 194 11.19 14.04 -4.91
C ILE A 194 11.09 14.53 -6.36
N GLU A 195 12.22 14.75 -7.03
CA GLU A 195 12.21 15.16 -8.44
C GLU A 195 11.59 14.12 -9.35
N VAL A 196 11.89 12.83 -9.13
CA VAL A 196 11.24 11.71 -9.84
C VAL A 196 9.73 11.71 -9.62
N ALA A 197 9.27 11.88 -8.38
CA ALA A 197 7.84 11.95 -8.05
C ALA A 197 7.16 13.16 -8.71
N ARG A 198 7.85 14.31 -8.76
CA ARG A 198 7.39 15.53 -9.44
C ARG A 198 7.21 15.31 -10.94
N VAL A 199 8.19 14.69 -11.61
CA VAL A 199 8.13 14.37 -13.05
C VAL A 199 7.00 13.37 -13.32
N ALA A 200 6.82 12.36 -12.48
CA ALA A 200 5.72 11.40 -12.59
C ALA A 200 4.37 12.10 -12.49
N MET A 201 4.19 13.03 -11.53
CA MET A 201 2.98 13.81 -11.36
C MET A 201 2.70 14.68 -12.59
N ALA A 202 3.73 15.36 -13.13
CA ALA A 202 3.60 16.15 -14.36
C ALA A 202 3.07 15.32 -15.53
N ASN A 203 3.60 14.10 -15.69
CA ASN A 203 3.14 13.19 -16.74
C ASN A 203 1.70 12.72 -16.51
N CYS A 204 1.29 12.46 -15.28
CA CYS A 204 -0.09 12.10 -14.94
C CYS A 204 -1.06 13.24 -15.31
N ILE A 205 -0.72 14.50 -14.96
CA ILE A 205 -1.54 15.67 -15.29
C ILE A 205 -1.62 15.86 -16.80
N LYS A 206 -0.49 15.72 -17.51
CA LYS A 206 -0.45 15.84 -18.98
C LYS A 206 -1.35 14.84 -19.71
N HIS A 207 -1.53 13.65 -19.16
CA HIS A 207 -2.40 12.60 -19.72
C HIS A 207 -3.82 12.64 -19.14
N SER A 208 -4.08 13.49 -18.14
CA SER A 208 -5.44 13.81 -17.74
C SER A 208 -6.05 14.78 -18.75
N GLU A 209 -7.36 14.70 -19.01
CA GLU A 209 -8.06 15.60 -19.94
C GLU A 209 -8.15 17.05 -19.42
N ASN A 210 -7.54 17.35 -18.27
CA ASN A 210 -7.59 18.64 -17.61
C ASN A 210 -6.35 19.47 -17.95
N THR A 211 -6.37 20.13 -19.10
CA THR A 211 -5.27 20.96 -19.63
C THR A 211 -4.96 22.17 -18.74
N ASP A 212 -5.95 22.72 -18.03
CA ASP A 212 -5.77 23.91 -17.17
C ASP A 212 -4.86 23.62 -15.96
N GLU A 213 -4.93 22.43 -15.38
CA GLU A 213 -4.05 22.01 -14.31
C GLU A 213 -2.60 21.77 -14.79
N LEU A 214 -2.44 21.31 -16.03
CA LEU A 214 -1.12 21.12 -16.64
C LEU A 214 -0.42 22.46 -16.88
N ASP A 215 -1.13 23.45 -17.41
CA ASP A 215 -0.55 24.76 -17.72
C ASP A 215 -0.08 25.46 -16.44
N ASN A 216 -0.86 25.43 -15.37
CA ASN A 216 -0.47 25.90 -14.03
C ASN A 216 0.77 25.15 -13.49
N PHE A 217 0.81 23.83 -13.66
CA PHE A 217 1.95 23.03 -13.25
C PHE A 217 3.22 23.40 -13.99
N LEU A 218 3.14 23.54 -15.32
CA LEU A 218 4.30 23.86 -16.18
C LEU A 218 4.80 25.31 -15.99
N GLU A 219 3.93 26.24 -15.69
CA GLU A 219 4.30 27.64 -15.43
C GLU A 219 5.09 27.75 -14.13
N ASN A 220 4.64 27.09 -13.06
CA ASN A 220 5.30 27.05 -11.77
C ASN A 220 6.64 26.28 -11.78
N THR A 221 6.85 25.37 -12.74
CA THR A 221 8.11 24.62 -12.86
C THR A 221 9.17 25.35 -13.69
N LYS A 222 8.79 26.28 -14.58
CA LYS A 222 9.73 27.04 -15.41
C LYS A 222 10.51 28.10 -14.62
N GLU A 223 9.93 28.65 -13.57
CA GLU A 223 10.61 29.67 -12.75
C GLU A 223 11.78 29.10 -11.94
N VAL A 224 11.81 27.80 -11.68
CA VAL A 224 12.84 27.14 -10.87
C VAL A 224 14.10 26.80 -11.68
N THR A 225 14.04 26.71 -13.01
CA THR A 225 15.16 26.33 -13.87
C THR A 225 16.03 27.51 -14.32
N HIS A 226 15.69 28.75 -13.94
CA HIS A 226 16.38 29.99 -14.34
C HIS A 226 16.82 30.87 -13.15
N GLY A 227 16.90 30.34 -11.94
CA GLY A 227 17.41 31.02 -10.74
C GLY A 227 18.78 30.55 -10.30
#